data_14206f25744bb2e0731c54e08f7b5c15
#
_entry.id   14206f25744bb2e0731c54e08f7b5c15
#
_cell.length_a   1.000
_cell.length_b   1.000
_cell.length_c   1.000
_cell.angle_alpha   90.00
_cell.angle_beta   90.00
_cell.angle_gamma   90.00
#
_symmetry.space_group_name_H-M   'P 1'
#
loop_
_entity.id
_entity.type
_entity.pdbx_description
1 polymer ?
#
loop_
_entity_poly.entity_id
_entity_poly.type
_entity_poly.pdbx_seq_one_letter_code
_entity_poly.pdbx_strand_id
1 'polypeptide(L)'
;MDSQVIQIAGPGGAPYQLGQPMLMFTGGLFLGRVDPVHLDERGTEVHLGNFTPTSVAHDEPRNVGALLFYEACAHIARHHPQVLLISFASSRPMPGIGDPAHQAAARVAALERIGASDIQVTPVQSGLITVSGTWAYNERNLRDLHVALEEQRAIFRSVPIGRGDRWTGWLERLRRVLLPVARG
;
A
#
# COMPACT_ATOMS: atom_id res chain seq x y z
N MET A 1 -13.00 10.69 -20.28
CA MET A 1 -12.41 11.00 -18.96
C MET A 1 -12.19 9.66 -18.29
N ASP A 2 -10.99 9.10 -18.45
CA ASP A 2 -10.68 7.79 -17.85
C ASP A 2 -10.63 7.97 -16.33
N SER A 3 -11.58 7.30 -15.68
CA SER A 3 -11.64 7.19 -14.23
C SER A 3 -10.30 6.62 -13.75
N GLN A 4 -9.55 7.37 -12.94
CA GLN A 4 -8.32 6.89 -12.30
C GLN A 4 -8.69 5.86 -11.21
N VAL A 5 -9.18 4.71 -11.68
CA VAL A 5 -9.49 3.57 -10.80
C VAL A 5 -8.18 2.89 -10.46
N ILE A 6 -7.95 2.63 -9.16
CA ILE A 6 -6.82 1.83 -8.73
C ILE A 6 -7.14 0.37 -8.95
N GLN A 7 -6.29 -0.29 -9.70
CA GLN A 7 -6.35 -1.72 -9.98
C GLN A 7 -5.38 -2.46 -9.09
N ILE A 8 -5.80 -3.58 -8.49
CA ILE A 8 -4.96 -4.44 -7.66
C ILE A 8 -4.75 -5.75 -8.40
N ALA A 9 -3.50 -6.16 -8.49
CA ALA A 9 -3.08 -7.41 -9.11
C ALA A 9 -2.08 -8.15 -8.23
N GLY A 10 -1.93 -9.43 -8.47
CA GLY A 10 -0.87 -10.27 -7.92
C GLY A 10 0.43 -10.18 -8.72
N PRO A 11 1.44 -10.98 -8.35
CA PRO A 11 2.71 -11.07 -9.06
C PRO A 11 2.51 -11.36 -10.55
N GLY A 12 3.32 -10.69 -11.39
CA GLY A 12 3.23 -10.84 -12.84
C GLY A 12 1.97 -10.23 -13.49
N GLY A 13 1.15 -9.47 -12.75
CA GLY A 13 -0.11 -8.91 -13.26
C GLY A 13 -1.28 -9.89 -13.26
N ALA A 14 -1.13 -11.07 -12.66
CA ALA A 14 -2.21 -12.03 -12.47
C ALA A 14 -3.30 -11.47 -11.53
N PRO A 15 -4.52 -12.03 -11.54
CA PRO A 15 -5.51 -11.73 -10.51
C PRO A 15 -4.93 -11.92 -9.10
N TYR A 16 -5.18 -10.96 -8.22
CA TYR A 16 -4.68 -11.02 -6.85
C TYR A 16 -5.25 -12.24 -6.11
N GLN A 17 -4.38 -12.94 -5.40
CA GLN A 17 -4.74 -14.01 -4.47
C GLN A 17 -4.28 -13.61 -3.06
N LEU A 18 -5.14 -13.89 -2.07
CA LEU A 18 -4.85 -13.57 -0.66
C LEU A 18 -3.56 -14.27 -0.20
N GLY A 19 -2.71 -13.52 0.51
CA GLY A 19 -1.40 -14.02 0.95
C GLY A 19 -0.25 -13.78 -0.03
N GLN A 20 -0.53 -13.24 -1.21
CA GLN A 20 0.50 -12.81 -2.17
C GLN A 20 0.78 -11.30 -2.06
N PRO A 21 1.96 -10.81 -2.53
CA PRO A 21 2.19 -9.39 -2.69
C PRO A 21 1.11 -8.71 -3.53
N MET A 22 0.62 -7.56 -3.07
CA MET A 22 -0.36 -6.76 -3.82
C MET A 22 0.37 -5.72 -4.66
N LEU A 23 0.11 -5.71 -5.96
CA LEU A 23 0.61 -4.69 -6.89
C LEU A 23 -0.53 -3.75 -7.26
N MET A 24 -0.29 -2.44 -7.20
CA MET A 24 -1.32 -1.41 -7.44
C MET A 24 -0.98 -0.54 -8.63
N PHE A 25 -1.98 -0.31 -9.48
CA PHE A 25 -1.84 0.44 -10.73
C PHE A 25 -2.99 1.43 -10.91
N THR A 26 -2.77 2.47 -11.70
CA THR A 26 -3.83 3.35 -12.20
C THR A 26 -3.55 3.72 -13.65
N GLY A 27 -4.54 3.54 -14.54
CA GLY A 27 -4.35 3.81 -15.97
C GLY A 27 -3.12 3.14 -16.57
N GLY A 28 -2.77 1.95 -16.04
CA GLY A 28 -1.57 1.22 -16.42
C GLY A 28 -0.28 1.69 -15.71
N LEU A 29 -0.24 2.78 -14.97
CA LEU A 29 0.90 3.25 -14.20
C LEU A 29 1.02 2.45 -12.90
N PHE A 30 2.20 1.89 -12.62
CA PHE A 30 2.48 1.22 -11.35
C PHE A 30 2.66 2.25 -10.23
N LEU A 31 1.80 2.20 -9.22
CA LEU A 31 1.81 3.10 -8.07
C LEU A 31 2.68 2.61 -6.93
N GLY A 32 2.71 1.29 -6.71
CA GLY A 32 3.44 0.69 -5.64
C GLY A 32 2.97 -0.72 -5.29
N ARG A 33 3.53 -1.25 -4.21
CA ARG A 33 3.21 -2.60 -3.74
C ARG A 33 3.06 -2.66 -2.22
N VAL A 34 2.33 -3.67 -1.77
CA VAL A 34 2.29 -4.13 -0.38
C VAL A 34 2.99 -5.50 -0.33
N ASP A 35 4.07 -5.60 0.46
CA ASP A 35 4.89 -6.80 0.55
C ASP A 35 5.76 -6.77 1.83
N PRO A 36 5.81 -7.83 2.64
CA PRO A 36 5.07 -9.09 2.47
C PRO A 36 3.58 -8.97 2.82
N VAL A 37 2.79 -9.93 2.33
CA VAL A 37 1.41 -10.20 2.77
C VAL A 37 1.37 -11.62 3.29
N HIS A 38 0.95 -11.81 4.54
CA HIS A 38 0.84 -13.12 5.17
C HIS A 38 -0.57 -13.35 5.67
N LEU A 39 -1.04 -14.57 5.51
CA LEU A 39 -2.33 -15.04 6.00
C LEU A 39 -2.08 -15.94 7.21
N ASP A 40 -2.87 -15.79 8.27
CA ASP A 40 -2.84 -16.72 9.39
C ASP A 40 -3.36 -18.11 8.98
N GLU A 41 -3.12 -19.12 9.82
CA GLU A 41 -3.52 -20.52 9.54
C GLU A 41 -5.04 -20.70 9.38
N ARG A 42 -5.83 -19.81 9.97
CA ARG A 42 -7.31 -19.85 9.91
C ARG A 42 -7.88 -19.09 8.71
N GLY A 43 -7.06 -18.29 8.02
CA GLY A 43 -7.50 -17.43 6.93
C GLY A 43 -8.34 -16.23 7.36
N THR A 44 -8.31 -15.87 8.64
CA THR A 44 -9.12 -14.79 9.24
C THR A 44 -8.35 -13.54 9.58
N GLU A 45 -7.03 -13.62 9.60
CA GLU A 45 -6.14 -12.47 9.80
C GLU A 45 -5.15 -12.36 8.65
N VAL A 46 -4.96 -11.14 8.15
CA VAL A 46 -3.95 -10.81 7.14
C VAL A 46 -2.94 -9.84 7.73
N HIS A 47 -1.67 -10.21 7.70
CA HIS A 47 -0.57 -9.31 8.02
C HIS A 47 -0.11 -8.59 6.76
N LEU A 48 -0.15 -7.26 6.77
CA LEU A 48 0.36 -6.40 5.71
C LEU A 48 1.68 -5.77 6.18
N GLY A 49 2.74 -6.06 5.44
CA GLY A 49 4.06 -5.49 5.70
C GLY A 49 4.22 -4.08 5.15
N ASN A 50 5.31 -3.85 4.42
CA ASN A 50 5.65 -2.53 3.94
C ASN A 50 4.82 -2.09 2.72
N PHE A 51 4.32 -0.87 2.77
CA PHE A 51 3.71 -0.17 1.64
C PHE A 51 4.80 0.60 0.92
N THR A 52 5.15 0.15 -0.29
CA THR A 52 6.27 0.69 -1.07
C THR A 52 5.72 1.41 -2.30
N PRO A 53 5.54 2.75 -2.25
CA PRO A 53 5.23 3.54 -3.42
C PRO A 53 6.40 3.50 -4.42
N THR A 54 6.12 3.74 -5.70
CA THR A 54 7.19 3.91 -6.71
C THR A 54 7.78 5.31 -6.66
N SER A 55 8.94 5.51 -7.30
CA SER A 55 9.58 6.83 -7.43
C SER A 55 8.69 7.86 -8.12
N VAL A 56 7.87 7.45 -9.07
CA VAL A 56 6.88 8.34 -9.73
C VAL A 56 5.82 8.85 -8.76
N ALA A 57 5.55 8.09 -7.69
CA ALA A 57 4.65 8.49 -6.63
C ALA A 57 5.36 9.28 -5.52
N HIS A 58 6.69 9.39 -5.55
CA HIS A 58 7.49 10.07 -4.52
C HIS A 58 7.66 11.57 -4.72
N ASP A 59 7.69 12.03 -5.97
CA ASP A 59 7.92 13.45 -6.29
C ASP A 59 6.69 14.32 -6.06
N GLU A 60 5.64 13.75 -5.48
CA GLU A 60 4.38 14.45 -5.32
C GLU A 60 3.94 14.56 -3.85
N PRO A 61 3.30 15.67 -3.46
CA PRO A 61 2.82 15.92 -2.10
C PRO A 61 1.68 14.98 -1.68
N ARG A 62 1.50 13.88 -2.40
CA ARG A 62 0.44 12.89 -2.20
C ARG A 62 0.89 11.88 -1.16
N ASN A 63 0.06 11.65 -0.15
CA ASN A 63 0.27 10.53 0.76
C ASN A 63 -0.14 9.20 0.07
N VAL A 64 0.61 8.83 -0.98
CA VAL A 64 0.35 7.60 -1.75
C VAL A 64 0.45 6.36 -0.87
N GLY A 65 1.29 6.38 0.17
CA GLY A 65 1.38 5.28 1.13
C GLY A 65 0.07 5.02 1.86
N ALA A 66 -0.62 6.07 2.33
CA ALA A 66 -1.94 5.94 2.95
C ALA A 66 -2.98 5.46 1.94
N LEU A 67 -2.97 5.99 0.70
CA LEU A 67 -3.86 5.54 -0.36
C LEU A 67 -3.68 4.04 -0.65
N LEU A 68 -2.45 3.56 -0.82
CA LEU A 68 -2.17 2.14 -1.04
C LEU A 68 -2.68 1.27 0.11
N PHE A 69 -2.49 1.73 1.36
CA PHE A 69 -2.99 1.01 2.54
C PHE A 69 -4.52 0.94 2.54
N TYR A 70 -5.20 2.06 2.34
CA TYR A 70 -6.67 2.10 2.32
C TYR A 70 -7.26 1.27 1.17
N GLU A 71 -6.64 1.30 -0.01
CA GLU A 71 -7.05 0.46 -1.15
C GLU A 71 -6.85 -1.03 -0.86
N ALA A 72 -5.74 -1.41 -0.19
CA ALA A 72 -5.52 -2.79 0.23
C ALA A 72 -6.62 -3.25 1.21
N CYS A 73 -6.89 -2.47 2.26
CA CYS A 73 -7.95 -2.77 3.22
C CYS A 73 -9.33 -2.88 2.56
N ALA A 74 -9.67 -1.94 1.67
CA ALA A 74 -10.94 -1.94 0.96
C ALA A 74 -11.08 -3.12 -0.02
N HIS A 75 -9.98 -3.51 -0.68
CA HIS A 75 -9.95 -4.67 -1.56
C HIS A 75 -10.18 -5.97 -0.79
N ILE A 76 -9.46 -6.15 0.33
CA ILE A 76 -9.62 -7.34 1.18
C ILE A 76 -11.05 -7.40 1.72
N ALA A 77 -11.61 -6.30 2.23
CA ALA A 77 -12.98 -6.24 2.72
C ALA A 77 -14.00 -6.71 1.66
N ARG A 78 -13.80 -6.31 0.41
CA ARG A 78 -14.73 -6.60 -0.68
C ARG A 78 -14.63 -8.02 -1.21
N HIS A 79 -13.41 -8.56 -1.30
CA HIS A 79 -13.15 -9.80 -2.02
C HIS A 79 -12.83 -10.99 -1.11
N HIS A 80 -12.55 -10.73 0.18
CA HIS A 80 -12.15 -11.74 1.16
C HIS A 80 -12.94 -11.57 2.47
N PRO A 81 -14.27 -11.79 2.46
CA PRO A 81 -15.13 -11.53 3.62
C PRO A 81 -14.84 -12.41 4.84
N GLN A 82 -14.05 -13.49 4.67
CA GLN A 82 -13.59 -14.34 5.77
C GLN A 82 -12.52 -13.65 6.64
N VAL A 83 -11.84 -12.60 6.11
CA VAL A 83 -10.84 -11.86 6.87
C VAL A 83 -11.55 -10.92 7.85
N LEU A 84 -11.22 -11.04 9.12
CA LEU A 84 -11.82 -10.27 10.21
C LEU A 84 -10.87 -9.19 10.75
N LEU A 85 -9.57 -9.39 10.55
CA LEU A 85 -8.52 -8.54 11.10
C LEU A 85 -7.40 -8.33 10.08
N ILE A 86 -6.88 -7.11 10.03
CA ILE A 86 -5.60 -6.80 9.41
C ILE A 86 -4.63 -6.38 10.50
N SER A 87 -3.50 -7.07 10.60
CA SER A 87 -2.33 -6.59 11.33
C SER A 87 -1.33 -5.97 10.35
N PHE A 88 -0.55 -5.01 10.81
CA PHE A 88 0.42 -4.34 9.97
C PHE A 88 1.67 -3.92 10.74
N ALA A 89 2.80 -3.87 10.02
CA ALA A 89 4.05 -3.29 10.52
C ALA A 89 4.80 -2.63 9.36
N SER A 90 5.13 -1.35 9.51
CA SER A 90 5.85 -0.59 8.49
C SER A 90 7.00 0.21 9.08
N SER A 91 8.21 -0.04 8.60
CA SER A 91 9.45 0.62 9.05
C SER A 91 10.22 1.32 7.93
N ARG A 92 9.70 1.35 6.70
CA ARG A 92 10.43 1.97 5.58
C ARG A 92 10.47 3.49 5.66
N PRO A 93 11.61 4.12 5.25
CA PRO A 93 11.66 5.56 5.06
C PRO A 93 10.62 6.02 4.03
N MET A 94 9.99 7.16 4.28
CA MET A 94 9.17 7.85 3.28
C MET A 94 10.06 8.86 2.57
N PRO A 95 10.28 8.74 1.26
CA PRO A 95 11.07 9.73 0.52
C PRO A 95 10.46 11.13 0.63
N GLY A 96 11.34 12.13 0.70
CA GLY A 96 10.93 13.53 0.80
C GLY A 96 10.58 14.01 2.22
N ILE A 97 10.40 13.11 3.18
CA ILE A 97 10.20 13.44 4.60
C ILE A 97 11.44 13.01 5.36
N GLY A 98 12.33 13.96 5.65
CA GLY A 98 13.65 13.67 6.21
C GLY A 98 13.68 13.15 7.65
N ASP A 99 12.65 13.45 8.45
CA ASP A 99 12.59 13.08 9.87
C ASP A 99 11.77 11.79 10.10
N PRO A 100 12.38 10.72 10.62
CA PRO A 100 11.68 9.48 10.95
C PRO A 100 10.51 9.64 11.92
N ALA A 101 10.60 10.54 12.89
CA ALA A 101 9.53 10.80 13.84
C ALA A 101 8.31 11.43 13.16
N HIS A 102 8.54 12.38 12.26
CA HIS A 102 7.47 12.97 11.45
C HIS A 102 6.79 11.94 10.53
N GLN A 103 7.59 11.04 9.94
CA GLN A 103 7.07 9.94 9.13
C GLN A 103 6.21 8.98 9.95
N ALA A 104 6.65 8.63 11.17
CA ALA A 104 5.89 7.78 12.07
C ALA A 104 4.58 8.44 12.48
N ALA A 105 4.60 9.74 12.84
CA ALA A 105 3.40 10.50 13.19
C ALA A 105 2.38 10.55 12.04
N ALA A 106 2.83 10.73 10.79
CA ALA A 106 1.95 10.72 9.62
C ALA A 106 1.28 9.35 9.40
N ARG A 107 2.01 8.25 9.66
CA ARG A 107 1.44 6.90 9.59
C ARG A 107 0.41 6.67 10.69
N VAL A 108 0.74 7.03 11.94
CA VAL A 108 -0.19 6.94 13.07
C VAL A 108 -1.49 7.67 12.76
N ALA A 109 -1.40 8.92 12.32
CA ALA A 109 -2.59 9.71 11.97
C ALA A 109 -3.44 9.06 10.85
N ALA A 110 -2.79 8.46 9.84
CA ALA A 110 -3.51 7.74 8.78
C ALA A 110 -4.23 6.49 9.30
N LEU A 111 -3.62 5.77 10.24
CA LEU A 111 -4.18 4.56 10.85
C LEU A 111 -5.34 4.87 11.81
N GLU A 112 -5.14 5.85 12.69
CA GLU A 112 -6.18 6.32 13.63
C GLU A 112 -7.43 6.80 12.88
N ARG A 113 -7.25 7.44 11.74
CA ARG A 113 -8.33 7.95 10.90
C ARG A 113 -9.31 6.87 10.45
N ILE A 114 -8.86 5.64 10.26
CA ILE A 114 -9.71 4.51 9.87
C ILE A 114 -10.11 3.60 11.04
N GLY A 115 -9.82 4.02 12.28
CA GLY A 115 -10.16 3.28 13.48
C GLY A 115 -9.23 2.10 13.78
N ALA A 116 -7.95 2.18 13.37
CA ALA A 116 -6.95 1.20 13.79
C ALA A 116 -6.70 1.28 15.30
N SER A 117 -6.37 0.14 15.90
CA SER A 117 -6.10 -0.03 17.33
C SER A 117 -4.72 -0.63 17.59
N ASP A 118 -4.32 -0.67 18.85
CA ASP A 118 -3.05 -1.25 19.31
C ASP A 118 -1.83 -0.67 18.59
N ILE A 119 -1.93 0.62 18.21
CA ILE A 119 -0.88 1.29 17.46
C ILE A 119 0.35 1.46 18.35
N GLN A 120 1.48 0.90 17.90
CA GLN A 120 2.77 0.98 18.57
C GLN A 120 3.78 1.67 17.66
N VAL A 121 4.61 2.51 18.28
CA VAL A 121 5.69 3.25 17.61
C VAL A 121 7.01 2.82 18.25
N THR A 122 7.80 2.04 17.54
CA THR A 122 9.01 1.42 18.07
C THR A 122 10.25 1.88 17.27
N PRO A 123 11.23 2.54 17.90
CA PRO A 123 12.51 2.83 17.26
C PRO A 123 13.26 1.54 16.89
N VAL A 124 13.92 1.53 15.74
CA VAL A 124 14.79 0.43 15.31
C VAL A 124 16.24 0.90 15.21
N GLN A 125 17.19 -0.04 15.32
CA GLN A 125 18.64 0.28 15.36
C GLN A 125 19.18 1.03 14.14
N SER A 126 18.49 0.94 13.00
CA SER A 126 18.82 1.64 11.75
C SER A 126 18.42 3.13 11.74
N GLY A 127 17.94 3.68 12.86
CA GLY A 127 17.38 5.05 12.92
C GLY A 127 15.98 5.17 12.31
N LEU A 128 15.38 4.06 11.87
CA LEU A 128 14.00 4.00 11.42
C LEU A 128 13.05 3.85 12.61
N ILE A 129 11.79 4.16 12.39
CA ILE A 129 10.71 3.93 13.35
C ILE A 129 9.69 3.00 12.71
N THR A 130 9.43 1.88 13.39
CA THR A 130 8.36 0.97 13.02
C THR A 130 7.04 1.46 13.61
N VAL A 131 6.02 1.54 12.78
CA VAL A 131 4.63 1.71 13.20
C VAL A 131 3.91 0.41 12.93
N SER A 132 3.32 -0.18 13.96
CA SER A 132 2.53 -1.41 13.88
C SER A 132 1.19 -1.23 14.58
N GLY A 133 0.24 -2.12 14.31
CA GLY A 133 -1.09 -2.10 14.94
C GLY A 133 -2.03 -3.09 14.26
N THR A 134 -3.31 -2.96 14.60
CA THR A 134 -4.38 -3.81 14.08
C THR A 134 -5.54 -2.98 13.56
N TRP A 135 -6.28 -3.51 12.61
CA TRP A 135 -7.51 -2.92 12.09
C TRP A 135 -8.56 -4.01 11.87
N ALA A 136 -9.67 -3.93 12.58
CA ALA A 136 -10.74 -4.91 12.52
C ALA A 136 -11.82 -4.49 11.53
N TYR A 137 -12.38 -5.46 10.79
CA TYR A 137 -13.53 -5.27 9.94
C TYR A 137 -14.81 -5.20 10.77
N ASN A 138 -15.27 -3.98 11.05
CA ASN A 138 -16.56 -3.70 11.67
C ASN A 138 -17.23 -2.51 10.96
N GLU A 139 -18.50 -2.31 11.19
CA GLU A 139 -19.28 -1.26 10.50
C GLU A 139 -18.70 0.15 10.67
N ARG A 140 -18.19 0.47 11.85
CA ARG A 140 -17.59 1.78 12.12
C ARG A 140 -16.32 1.95 11.31
N ASN A 141 -15.38 1.01 11.43
CA ASN A 141 -14.10 1.08 10.75
C ASN A 141 -14.24 1.05 9.22
N LEU A 142 -15.24 0.31 8.70
CA LEU A 142 -15.53 0.30 7.26
C LEU A 142 -16.08 1.65 6.78
N ARG A 143 -16.91 2.35 7.58
CA ARG A 143 -17.36 3.71 7.25
C ARG A 143 -16.20 4.69 7.26
N ASP A 144 -15.37 4.65 8.31
CA ASP A 144 -14.22 5.54 8.45
C ASP A 144 -13.20 5.31 7.32
N LEU A 145 -12.95 4.04 6.95
CA LEU A 145 -12.13 3.68 5.78
C LEU A 145 -12.71 4.24 4.49
N HIS A 146 -14.02 4.11 4.27
CA HIS A 146 -14.65 4.62 3.05
C HIS A 146 -14.47 6.13 2.91
N VAL A 147 -14.72 6.88 3.97
CA VAL A 147 -14.53 8.35 4.00
C VAL A 147 -13.07 8.71 3.72
N ALA A 148 -12.13 8.10 4.45
CA ALA A 148 -10.71 8.37 4.30
C ALA A 148 -10.20 8.02 2.89
N LEU A 149 -10.69 6.91 2.32
CA LEU A 149 -10.32 6.46 0.98
C LEU A 149 -10.81 7.41 -0.11
N GLU A 150 -12.07 7.87 -0.05
CA GLU A 150 -12.60 8.81 -1.03
C GLU A 150 -11.88 10.16 -0.99
N GLU A 151 -11.52 10.65 0.19
CA GLU A 151 -10.70 11.86 0.32
C GLU A 151 -9.30 11.68 -0.26
N GLN A 152 -8.63 10.54 0.01
CA GLN A 152 -7.31 10.26 -0.57
C GLN A 152 -7.39 10.11 -2.09
N ARG A 153 -8.43 9.49 -2.61
CA ARG A 153 -8.69 9.40 -4.06
C ARG A 153 -8.93 10.79 -4.68
N ALA A 154 -9.66 11.66 -4.00
CA ALA A 154 -9.88 13.03 -4.46
C ALA A 154 -8.57 13.83 -4.53
N ILE A 155 -7.73 13.76 -3.50
CA ILE A 155 -6.40 14.34 -3.48
C ILE A 155 -5.55 13.77 -4.62
N PHE A 156 -5.55 12.45 -4.78
CA PHE A 156 -4.79 11.77 -5.83
C PHE A 156 -5.21 12.21 -7.25
N ARG A 157 -6.51 12.40 -7.49
CA ARG A 157 -7.04 12.88 -8.79
C ARG A 157 -6.79 14.35 -9.05
N SER A 158 -6.68 15.19 -8.01
CA SER A 158 -6.52 16.64 -8.14
C SER A 158 -5.15 17.06 -8.65
N VAL A 159 -4.14 16.20 -8.54
CA VAL A 159 -2.78 16.48 -8.97
C VAL A 159 -2.51 15.75 -10.30
N PRO A 160 -2.14 16.44 -11.39
CA PRO A 160 -1.80 15.78 -12.65
C PRO A 160 -0.63 14.82 -12.47
N ILE A 161 -0.75 13.62 -13.00
CA ILE A 161 0.41 12.72 -13.08
C ILE A 161 1.33 13.32 -14.14
N GLY A 162 2.53 13.78 -13.71
CA GLY A 162 3.52 14.35 -14.60
C GLY A 162 3.79 13.40 -15.78
N ARG A 163 3.78 13.92 -17.00
CA ARG A 163 4.07 13.16 -18.23
C ARG A 163 5.58 12.86 -18.38
N GLY A 164 6.31 12.72 -17.30
CA GLY A 164 7.72 12.36 -17.25
C GLY A 164 7.89 10.85 -17.32
N ASP A 165 8.47 10.41 -18.42
CA ASP A 165 8.97 9.08 -18.73
C ASP A 165 7.96 8.01 -19.18
N ARG A 166 7.89 7.91 -20.50
CA ARG A 166 7.22 6.84 -21.23
C ARG A 166 7.84 5.46 -20.89
N TRP A 167 7.01 4.57 -20.57
CA TRP A 167 7.01 3.16 -20.26
C TRP A 167 8.08 2.21 -20.85
N THR A 168 8.95 2.64 -21.76
CA THR A 168 9.88 1.73 -22.47
C THR A 168 10.97 1.13 -21.60
N GLY A 169 11.36 1.77 -20.51
CA GLY A 169 12.45 1.25 -19.64
C GLY A 169 12.01 0.26 -18.56
N TRP A 170 10.71 0.19 -18.23
CA TRP A 170 10.25 -0.58 -17.08
C TRP A 170 9.93 -2.04 -17.44
N LEU A 171 9.31 -2.28 -18.58
CA LEU A 171 9.09 -3.64 -19.08
C LEU A 171 10.42 -4.39 -19.29
N GLU A 172 11.47 -3.68 -19.70
CA GLU A 172 12.81 -4.28 -19.79
C GLU A 172 13.43 -4.60 -18.42
N ARG A 173 13.19 -3.77 -17.38
CA ARG A 173 13.67 -4.06 -16.03
C ARG A 173 12.91 -5.21 -15.38
N LEU A 174 11.60 -5.31 -15.55
CA LEU A 174 10.82 -6.46 -15.10
C LEU A 174 11.26 -7.75 -15.80
N ARG A 175 11.55 -7.69 -17.10
CA ARG A 175 12.02 -8.84 -17.84
C ARG A 175 13.37 -9.36 -17.32
N ARG A 176 14.26 -8.48 -16.88
CA ARG A 176 15.56 -8.86 -16.26
C ARG A 176 15.44 -9.44 -14.86
N VAL A 177 14.40 -9.05 -14.12
CA VAL A 177 14.19 -9.50 -12.73
C VAL A 177 13.39 -10.81 -12.69
N LEU A 178 12.55 -11.07 -13.68
CA LEU A 178 11.63 -12.21 -13.70
C LEU A 178 12.10 -13.39 -14.57
N LEU A 179 13.14 -13.24 -15.38
CA LEU A 179 13.71 -14.34 -16.13
C LEU A 179 15.00 -14.79 -15.44
N PRO A 180 15.06 -15.99 -14.84
CA PRO A 180 16.32 -16.59 -14.47
C PRO A 180 17.13 -16.81 -15.76
N VAL A 181 18.34 -16.29 -15.78
CA VAL A 181 19.32 -16.61 -16.83
C VAL A 181 19.55 -18.11 -16.80
N ALA A 182 18.94 -18.82 -17.74
CA ALA A 182 19.32 -20.20 -18.03
C ALA A 182 20.76 -20.16 -18.50
N ARG A 183 21.70 -20.49 -17.61
CA ARG A 183 23.06 -20.81 -17.97
C ARG A 183 23.07 -22.23 -18.49
N GLY A 184 23.26 -22.37 -19.79
CA GLY A 184 23.75 -23.60 -20.42
C GLY A 184 25.22 -23.82 -20.06
#